data_24f2ca5ba692414510dd4aa8ea7558e9
#
_entry.id   24f2ca5ba692414510dd4aa8ea7558e9
#
_cell.length_a   1.000
_cell.length_b   1.000
_cell.length_c   1.000
_cell.angle_alpha   90.00
_cell.angle_beta   90.00
_cell.angle_gamma   90.00
#
_symmetry.space_group_name_H-M   'P 1'
#
loop_
_entity.id
_entity.type
_entity.pdbx_description
1 polymer ?
#
loop_
_entity_poly.entity_id
_entity_poly.type
_entity_poly.pdbx_seq_one_letter_code
_entity_poly.pdbx_strand_id
1 'polypeptide(L)'
;MEKFQYLRGPKKIERTSSDGHQYIYSEGGMSPYDDLNLPGRTMLTSEGTVNRSTHLLFVNNKYRLITPIEAERLQDFPDDWTAKKKLSDGSIVEVSDKMRMFFMGNALVTEIVKEIAEFIKEID
;
A
#
# COMPACT_ATOMS: atom_id res chain seq x y z
N MET A 1 -3.19 -4.22 -17.98
CA MET A 1 -1.75 -3.89 -18.19
C MET A 1 -1.53 -2.45 -18.63
N GLU A 2 -2.09 -2.01 -19.73
CA GLU A 2 -1.94 -0.63 -20.26
C GLU A 2 -2.16 0.47 -19.22
N LYS A 3 -3.19 0.32 -18.37
CA LYS A 3 -3.45 1.27 -17.30
C LYS A 3 -2.28 1.41 -16.31
N PHE A 4 -1.63 0.32 -15.91
CA PHE A 4 -0.46 0.39 -15.02
C PHE A 4 0.77 0.92 -15.74
N GLN A 5 0.98 0.60 -17.00
CA GLN A 5 2.06 1.19 -17.81
C GLN A 5 1.91 2.71 -17.88
N TYR A 6 0.69 3.20 -18.14
CA TYR A 6 0.41 4.63 -18.09
C TYR A 6 0.62 5.22 -16.70
N LEU A 7 0.07 4.59 -15.64
CA LEU A 7 0.16 5.09 -14.28
C LEU A 7 1.61 5.14 -13.76
N ARG A 8 2.42 4.13 -14.08
CA ARG A 8 3.82 4.02 -13.62
C ARG A 8 4.84 4.67 -14.58
N GLY A 9 4.42 5.02 -15.79
CA GLY A 9 5.25 5.72 -16.75
C GLY A 9 5.58 7.16 -16.36
N PRO A 10 6.63 7.74 -16.94
CA PRO A 10 6.96 9.15 -16.75
C PRO A 10 5.88 10.05 -17.36
N LYS A 11 5.56 11.15 -16.71
CA LYS A 11 4.57 12.12 -17.18
C LYS A 11 5.05 13.54 -16.99
N LYS A 12 4.67 14.39 -17.93
CA LYS A 12 4.72 15.85 -17.81
C LYS A 12 3.34 16.39 -18.19
N ILE A 13 2.67 17.00 -17.24
CA ILE A 13 1.28 17.47 -17.39
C ILE A 13 1.24 18.94 -17.00
N GLU A 14 0.73 19.78 -17.90
CA GLU A 14 0.44 21.18 -17.55
C GLU A 14 -0.74 21.23 -16.58
N ARG A 15 -0.56 21.95 -15.50
CA ARG A 15 -1.58 22.16 -14.48
C ARG A 15 -1.68 23.64 -14.12
N THR A 16 -2.87 24.05 -13.72
CA THR A 16 -3.14 25.37 -13.18
C THR A 16 -3.51 25.25 -11.72
N SER A 17 -2.83 25.96 -10.85
CA SER A 17 -3.16 26.05 -9.43
C SER A 17 -4.43 26.87 -9.18
N SER A 18 -4.97 26.85 -7.97
CA SER A 18 -6.20 27.57 -7.60
C SER A 18 -6.10 29.10 -7.74
N ASP A 19 -4.89 29.63 -7.72
CA ASP A 19 -4.56 31.05 -7.90
C ASP A 19 -4.26 31.44 -9.36
N GLY A 20 -4.45 30.51 -10.32
CA GLY A 20 -4.26 30.74 -11.74
C GLY A 20 -2.83 30.55 -12.24
N HIS A 21 -1.88 30.17 -11.37
CA HIS A 21 -0.51 29.91 -11.78
C HIS A 21 -0.40 28.61 -12.61
N GLN A 22 0.22 28.69 -13.77
CA GLN A 22 0.48 27.55 -14.63
C GLN A 22 1.84 26.93 -14.28
N TYR A 23 1.88 25.62 -14.14
CA TYR A 23 3.10 24.87 -13.88
C TYR A 23 3.09 23.50 -14.55
N ILE A 24 4.27 22.96 -14.77
CA ILE A 24 4.44 21.60 -15.31
C ILE A 24 4.59 20.62 -14.13
N TYR A 25 3.56 19.81 -13.92
CA TYR A 25 3.66 18.67 -13.01
C TYR A 25 4.40 17.53 -13.69
N SER A 26 5.48 17.06 -13.08
CA SER A 26 6.27 15.95 -13.63
C SER A 26 6.33 14.78 -12.66
N GLU A 27 6.17 13.58 -13.20
CA GLU A 27 6.42 12.31 -12.49
C GLU A 27 7.52 11.55 -13.22
N GLY A 28 8.51 11.04 -12.45
CA GLY A 28 9.49 10.10 -12.99
C GLY A 28 8.89 8.74 -13.30
N GLY A 29 9.55 7.92 -14.09
CA GLY A 29 9.14 6.54 -14.32
C GLY A 29 9.31 5.68 -13.06
N MET A 30 8.44 4.69 -12.88
CA MET A 30 8.57 3.62 -11.89
C MET A 30 8.82 2.30 -12.60
N SER A 31 9.35 1.30 -11.87
CA SER A 31 9.37 -0.08 -12.35
C SER A 31 7.98 -0.51 -12.80
N PRO A 32 7.85 -1.27 -13.90
CA PRO A 32 6.54 -1.74 -14.38
C PRO A 32 5.81 -2.65 -13.39
N TYR A 33 6.53 -3.30 -12.49
CA TYR A 33 6.00 -4.12 -11.39
C TYR A 33 6.94 -4.06 -10.19
N ASP A 34 6.48 -4.57 -9.05
CA ASP A 34 7.26 -4.66 -7.81
C ASP A 34 8.04 -5.98 -7.80
N ASP A 35 9.36 -5.90 -7.59
CA ASP A 35 10.25 -7.06 -7.54
C ASP A 35 10.13 -7.76 -6.19
N LEU A 36 9.81 -9.06 -6.21
CA LEU A 36 9.68 -9.88 -5.01
C LEU A 36 11.00 -10.11 -4.25
N ASN A 37 12.14 -9.80 -4.86
CA ASN A 37 13.46 -9.90 -4.22
C ASN A 37 13.90 -8.59 -3.54
N LEU A 38 13.10 -7.54 -3.63
CA LEU A 38 13.36 -6.26 -2.99
C LEU A 38 12.38 -6.03 -1.83
N PRO A 39 12.76 -5.18 -0.85
CA PRO A 39 11.83 -4.76 0.19
C PRO A 39 10.55 -4.16 -0.41
N GLY A 40 9.42 -4.46 0.21
CA GLY A 40 8.15 -3.86 -0.17
C GLY A 40 8.18 -2.34 -0.09
N ARG A 41 7.54 -1.67 -1.05
CA ARG A 41 7.38 -0.22 -0.99
C ARG A 41 6.41 0.17 0.13
N THR A 42 6.42 1.45 0.51
CA THR A 42 5.42 1.98 1.44
C THR A 42 4.01 1.70 0.95
N MET A 43 3.20 1.09 1.81
CA MET A 43 1.79 0.83 1.55
C MET A 43 0.97 2.08 1.84
N LEU A 44 0.04 2.42 0.95
CA LEU A 44 -0.85 3.56 1.11
C LEU A 44 -2.30 3.11 1.39
N THR A 45 -3.09 3.97 2.00
CA THR A 45 -4.52 3.71 2.25
C THR A 45 -5.34 3.48 0.97
N SER A 46 -4.82 3.93 -0.18
CA SER A 46 -5.41 3.72 -1.50
C SER A 46 -5.03 2.38 -2.16
N GLU A 47 -4.35 1.48 -1.44
CA GLU A 47 -3.91 0.18 -1.97
C GLU A 47 -5.06 -0.67 -2.54
N GLY A 48 -6.25 -0.57 -1.97
CA GLY A 48 -7.45 -1.25 -2.46
C GLY A 48 -8.03 -0.70 -3.78
N THR A 49 -7.37 0.27 -4.41
CA THR A 49 -7.78 0.85 -5.70
C THR A 49 -6.58 0.96 -6.64
N VAL A 50 -6.83 0.77 -7.95
CA VAL A 50 -5.76 0.84 -8.95
C VAL A 50 -5.28 2.27 -9.14
N ASN A 51 -4.06 2.54 -8.68
CA ASN A 51 -3.36 3.82 -8.84
C ASN A 51 -1.85 3.58 -9.05
N ARG A 52 -1.08 4.66 -9.19
CA ARG A 52 0.37 4.57 -9.42
C ARG A 52 1.12 3.81 -8.32
N SER A 53 0.70 3.98 -7.06
CA SER A 53 1.38 3.43 -5.88
C SER A 53 0.91 2.02 -5.51
N THR A 54 -0.19 1.52 -6.10
CA THR A 54 -0.69 0.17 -5.86
C THR A 54 0.38 -0.87 -6.19
N HIS A 55 0.61 -1.83 -5.30
CA HIS A 55 1.56 -2.92 -5.52
C HIS A 55 1.07 -3.82 -6.65
N LEU A 56 1.92 -4.03 -7.63
CA LEU A 56 1.68 -4.88 -8.80
C LEU A 56 2.79 -5.91 -8.90
N LEU A 57 2.45 -7.17 -8.79
CA LEU A 57 3.37 -8.28 -8.88
C LEU A 57 3.32 -8.92 -10.27
N PHE A 58 4.46 -9.48 -10.69
CA PHE A 58 4.55 -10.33 -11.87
C PHE A 58 4.98 -11.73 -11.45
N VAL A 59 4.02 -12.65 -11.41
CA VAL A 59 4.20 -14.02 -10.91
C VAL A 59 3.61 -15.02 -11.92
N ASN A 60 4.35 -16.07 -12.24
CA ASN A 60 3.91 -17.12 -13.19
C ASN A 60 3.43 -16.53 -14.53
N ASN A 61 4.19 -15.58 -15.09
CA ASN A 61 3.87 -14.87 -16.33
C ASN A 61 2.53 -14.09 -16.31
N LYS A 62 2.04 -13.76 -15.12
CA LYS A 62 0.80 -12.98 -14.95
C LYS A 62 1.02 -11.81 -13.99
N TYR A 63 0.36 -10.71 -14.30
CA TYR A 63 0.30 -9.56 -13.41
C TYR A 63 -0.88 -9.69 -12.46
N ARG A 64 -0.65 -9.42 -11.18
CA ARG A 64 -1.69 -9.38 -10.16
C ARG A 64 -1.40 -8.33 -9.09
N LEU A 65 -2.42 -7.89 -8.41
CA LEU A 65 -2.29 -7.11 -7.19
C LEU A 65 -1.90 -8.01 -6.02
N ILE A 66 -1.39 -7.41 -4.95
CA ILE A 66 -1.20 -8.12 -3.69
C ILE A 66 -2.56 -8.46 -3.06
N THR A 67 -2.60 -9.55 -2.32
CA THR A 67 -3.77 -9.95 -1.53
C THR A 67 -3.77 -9.27 -0.16
N PRO A 68 -4.92 -9.23 0.55
CA PRO A 68 -4.97 -8.73 1.93
C PRO A 68 -4.00 -9.44 2.87
N ILE A 69 -3.81 -10.76 2.75
CA ILE A 69 -2.85 -11.52 3.55
C ILE A 69 -1.41 -11.08 3.25
N GLU A 70 -1.06 -10.89 1.97
CA GLU A 70 0.26 -10.35 1.60
C GLU A 70 0.48 -8.94 2.14
N ALA A 71 -0.57 -8.10 2.16
CA ALA A 71 -0.53 -6.78 2.76
C ALA A 71 -0.31 -6.84 4.29
N GLU A 72 -0.98 -7.76 4.98
CA GLU A 72 -0.77 -8.01 6.41
C GLU A 72 0.68 -8.45 6.68
N ARG A 73 1.21 -9.38 5.90
CA ARG A 73 2.61 -9.84 6.01
C ARG A 73 3.63 -8.72 5.75
N LEU A 74 3.36 -7.81 4.80
CA LEU A 74 4.23 -6.64 4.55
C LEU A 74 4.30 -5.67 5.73
N GLN A 75 3.27 -5.65 6.58
CA GLN A 75 3.21 -4.86 7.81
C GLN A 75 3.50 -5.69 9.08
N ASP A 76 3.92 -6.94 8.88
CA ASP A 76 4.30 -7.86 9.96
C ASP A 76 3.14 -8.24 10.90
N PHE A 77 1.93 -8.27 10.35
CA PHE A 77 0.75 -8.77 11.04
C PHE A 77 0.54 -10.26 10.76
N PRO A 78 -0.08 -11.01 11.68
CA PRO A 78 -0.51 -12.37 11.43
C PRO A 78 -1.51 -12.45 10.27
N ASP A 79 -1.51 -13.57 9.54
CA ASP A 79 -2.48 -13.83 8.48
C ASP A 79 -3.91 -13.70 9.00
N ASP A 80 -4.77 -13.08 8.19
CA ASP A 80 -6.19 -12.86 8.49
C ASP A 80 -6.49 -12.00 9.72
N TRP A 81 -5.50 -11.25 10.23
CA TRP A 81 -5.69 -10.33 11.35
C TRP A 81 -6.83 -9.33 11.12
N THR A 82 -6.98 -8.85 9.89
CA THR A 82 -8.02 -7.88 9.52
C THR A 82 -9.25 -8.52 8.89
N ALA A 83 -9.34 -9.86 8.82
CA ALA A 83 -10.42 -10.54 8.11
C ALA A 83 -11.80 -10.34 8.73
N LYS A 84 -11.86 -10.12 10.05
CA LYS A 84 -13.11 -10.01 10.80
C LYS A 84 -13.09 -8.82 11.74
N LYS A 85 -14.27 -8.25 11.98
CA LYS A 85 -14.48 -7.21 13.00
C LYS A 85 -15.67 -7.53 13.87
N LYS A 86 -15.58 -7.13 15.16
CA LYS A 86 -16.69 -7.19 16.10
C LYS A 86 -17.45 -5.87 16.06
N LEU A 87 -18.77 -5.94 15.94
CA LEU A 87 -19.66 -4.79 16.00
C LEU A 87 -20.05 -4.46 17.44
N SER A 88 -20.68 -3.31 17.64
CA SER A 88 -21.12 -2.82 18.95
C SER A 88 -22.16 -3.74 19.62
N ASP A 89 -22.95 -4.46 18.85
CA ASP A 89 -23.92 -5.45 19.30
C ASP A 89 -23.29 -6.81 19.65
N GLY A 90 -21.96 -6.94 19.50
CA GLY A 90 -21.21 -8.16 19.77
C GLY A 90 -21.10 -9.13 18.60
N SER A 91 -21.82 -8.89 17.49
CA SER A 91 -21.73 -9.74 16.29
C SER A 91 -20.37 -9.61 15.61
N ILE A 92 -19.95 -10.69 14.92
CA ILE A 92 -18.70 -10.74 14.15
C ILE A 92 -19.06 -10.76 12.68
N VAL A 93 -18.48 -9.86 11.90
CA VAL A 93 -18.71 -9.75 10.46
C VAL A 93 -17.40 -9.79 9.68
N GLU A 94 -17.47 -10.27 8.45
CA GLU A 94 -16.33 -10.27 7.52
C GLU A 94 -16.00 -8.83 7.09
N VAL A 95 -14.72 -8.57 6.90
CA VAL A 95 -14.19 -7.30 6.41
C VAL A 95 -13.85 -7.45 4.92
N SER A 96 -14.30 -6.52 4.09
CA SER A 96 -14.00 -6.55 2.65
C SER A 96 -12.50 -6.36 2.38
N ASP A 97 -12.00 -6.96 1.31
CA ASP A 97 -10.60 -6.86 0.91
C ASP A 97 -10.14 -5.39 0.77
N LYS A 98 -10.99 -4.54 0.20
CA LYS A 98 -10.70 -3.10 0.08
C LYS A 98 -10.47 -2.45 1.45
N MET A 99 -11.28 -2.79 2.44
CA MET A 99 -11.14 -2.26 3.80
C MET A 99 -9.91 -2.84 4.50
N ARG A 100 -9.60 -4.11 4.30
CA ARG A 100 -8.38 -4.75 4.81
C ARG A 100 -7.14 -4.03 4.27
N MET A 101 -7.10 -3.73 2.97
CA MET A 101 -6.02 -2.95 2.34
C MET A 101 -5.92 -1.54 2.93
N PHE A 102 -7.05 -0.88 3.17
CA PHE A 102 -7.09 0.43 3.81
C PHE A 102 -6.48 0.40 5.22
N PHE A 103 -6.78 -0.63 6.00
CA PHE A 103 -6.19 -0.79 7.34
C PHE A 103 -4.67 -0.94 7.26
N MET A 104 -4.18 -1.76 6.35
CA MET A 104 -2.74 -1.96 6.19
C MET A 104 -2.02 -0.71 5.68
N GLY A 105 -2.68 0.12 4.89
CA GLY A 105 -2.15 1.43 4.49
C GLY A 105 -2.03 2.44 5.64
N ASN A 106 -2.80 2.27 6.70
CA ASN A 106 -2.70 3.06 7.95
C ASN A 106 -1.77 2.41 9.00
N ALA A 107 -1.38 1.16 8.80
CA ALA A 107 -0.57 0.43 9.77
C ALA A 107 0.92 0.83 9.69
N LEU A 108 1.64 0.50 10.75
CA LEU A 108 3.10 0.50 10.79
C LEU A 108 3.59 -0.95 10.82
N VAL A 109 4.80 -1.19 10.36
CA VAL A 109 5.45 -2.51 10.48
C VAL A 109 5.67 -2.81 11.95
N THR A 110 4.98 -3.82 12.49
CA THR A 110 4.87 -4.04 13.93
C THR A 110 6.22 -4.37 14.57
N GLU A 111 7.07 -5.16 13.94
CA GLU A 111 8.39 -5.50 14.46
C GLU A 111 9.32 -4.27 14.54
N ILE A 112 9.27 -3.37 13.57
CA ILE A 112 10.04 -2.11 13.62
C ILE A 112 9.61 -1.25 14.82
N VAL A 113 8.30 -1.14 15.05
CA VAL A 113 7.77 -0.39 16.21
C VAL A 113 8.22 -1.02 17.53
N LYS A 114 8.24 -2.33 17.61
CA LYS A 114 8.72 -3.09 18.76
C LYS A 114 10.21 -2.83 19.01
N GLU A 115 11.06 -2.95 17.99
CA GLU A 115 12.50 -2.69 18.11
C GLU A 115 12.79 -1.25 18.58
N ILE A 116 12.06 -0.26 18.04
CA ILE A 116 12.18 1.13 18.49
C ILE A 116 11.80 1.27 19.96
N ALA A 117 10.70 0.63 20.40
CA ALA A 117 10.24 0.69 21.77
C ALA A 117 11.22 0.01 22.75
N GLU A 118 11.83 -1.10 22.34
CA GLU A 118 12.88 -1.79 23.11
C GLU A 118 14.13 -0.90 23.25
N PHE A 119 14.58 -0.27 22.17
CA PHE A 119 15.72 0.65 22.19
C PHE A 119 15.47 1.87 23.12
N ILE A 120 14.25 2.43 23.11
CA ILE A 120 13.91 3.55 24.01
C ILE A 120 14.02 3.12 25.48
N LYS A 121 13.60 1.90 25.83
CA LYS A 121 13.72 1.39 27.21
C LYS A 121 15.16 1.20 27.68
N GLU A 122 16.09 0.97 26.77
CA GLU A 122 17.51 0.82 27.08
C GLU A 122 18.20 2.17 27.37
N ILE A 123 17.58 3.29 26.93
CA ILE A 123 18.13 4.65 27.13
C ILE A 123 17.68 5.24 28.49
N ASP A 124 16.56 4.82 29.03
CA ASP A 124 16.01 5.26 30.32
C ASP A 124 16.65 4.47 31.49
#